data_57ad928bd9cea79ac05e313a2d52073f
#
_entry.id   57ad928bd9cea79ac05e313a2d52073f
#
_cell.length_a   1.000
_cell.length_b   1.000
_cell.length_c   1.000
_cell.angle_alpha   90.00
_cell.angle_beta   90.00
_cell.angle_gamma   90.00
#
_symmetry.space_group_name_H-M   'P 1'
#
loop_
_entity.id
_entity.type
_entity.pdbx_description
1 polymer ?
#
loop_
_entity_poly.entity_id
_entity_poly.type
_entity_poly.pdbx_seq_one_letter_code
_entity_poly.pdbx_strand_id
1 'polypeptide(L)'
;RVTLAVPADALATWLIPAFADVPEMLFDLKVDDQDTADEWLKRGAVSAAVTGHARTAPGCDLFPLGAMRYIATASPEFMKKYFANGPTAEALAAAPMLTFTPKDKLQSQWMKQTTGKVLHPPCHLMPSTHAFLDAALLGLAWGMNPLALVSEHLKSGNLVALDAQAPMDVPLYWQISRVMAPALAPLTRAILTTAAAHLRPPLAKSSQNRHI
;
A
#
# COMPACT_ATOMS: atom_id res chain seq x y z
N ARG A 1 5.57 15.00 21.38
CA ARG A 1 4.72 14.72 20.20
C ARG A 1 5.61 14.62 18.96
N VAL A 2 5.34 13.64 18.12
CA VAL A 2 6.08 13.36 16.89
C VAL A 2 5.10 13.41 15.72
N THR A 3 5.42 14.19 14.69
CA THR A 3 4.61 14.25 13.45
C THR A 3 5.21 13.32 12.41
N LEU A 4 4.41 12.40 11.89
CA LEU A 4 4.81 11.39 10.91
C LEU A 4 3.90 11.44 9.67
N ALA A 5 4.46 11.14 8.50
CA ALA A 5 3.67 10.86 7.29
C ALA A 5 3.59 9.34 7.07
N VAL A 6 2.38 8.81 6.91
CA VAL A 6 2.16 7.38 6.76
C VAL A 6 1.08 7.08 5.73
N PRO A 7 1.21 6.02 4.92
CA PRO A 7 0.15 5.57 4.04
C PRO A 7 -1.05 5.05 4.84
N ALA A 8 -2.27 5.30 4.34
CA ALA A 8 -3.50 4.82 4.97
C ALA A 8 -3.51 3.30 5.17
N ASP A 9 -3.03 2.55 4.19
CA ASP A 9 -3.00 1.09 4.24
C ASP A 9 -2.00 0.55 5.27
N ALA A 10 -0.84 1.22 5.46
CA ALA A 10 0.11 0.87 6.50
C ALA A 10 -0.50 1.09 7.90
N LEU A 11 -1.19 2.22 8.07
CA LEU A 11 -1.88 2.55 9.31
C LEU A 11 -3.00 1.55 9.63
N ALA A 12 -3.76 1.13 8.61
CA ALA A 12 -4.87 0.19 8.75
C ALA A 12 -4.43 -1.26 8.98
N THR A 13 -3.16 -1.61 8.75
CA THR A 13 -2.72 -3.02 8.75
C THR A 13 -1.66 -3.33 9.81
N TRP A 14 -0.46 -2.74 9.72
CA TRP A 14 0.69 -3.23 10.48
C TRP A 14 1.36 -2.19 11.40
N LEU A 15 1.08 -0.91 11.22
CA LEU A 15 1.88 0.15 11.84
C LEU A 15 1.53 0.41 13.31
N ILE A 16 0.27 0.22 13.71
CA ILE A 16 -0.20 0.52 15.08
C ILE A 16 0.56 -0.23 16.17
N PRO A 17 0.90 -1.53 16.04
CA PRO A 17 1.71 -2.22 17.04
C PRO A 17 3.06 -1.53 17.31
N ALA A 18 3.72 -0.98 16.28
CA ALA A 18 4.98 -0.26 16.46
C ALA A 18 4.83 1.00 17.32
N PHE A 19 3.67 1.66 17.26
CA PHE A 19 3.39 2.81 18.11
C PHE A 19 3.10 2.40 19.56
N ALA A 20 2.46 1.25 19.75
CA ALA A 20 2.19 0.69 21.08
C ALA A 20 3.48 0.31 21.83
N ASP A 21 4.55 -0.02 21.11
CA ASP A 21 5.85 -0.37 21.72
C ASP A 21 6.63 0.87 22.25
N VAL A 22 6.13 2.08 22.00
CA VAL A 22 6.73 3.35 22.48
C VAL A 22 5.66 4.25 23.14
N PRO A 23 5.04 3.80 24.23
CA PRO A 23 3.84 4.40 24.83
C PRO A 23 4.06 5.82 25.38
N GLU A 24 5.30 6.22 25.63
CA GLU A 24 5.66 7.56 26.07
C GLU A 24 5.62 8.59 24.93
N MET A 25 5.52 8.17 23.67
CA MET A 25 5.44 9.05 22.51
C MET A 25 3.98 9.38 22.18
N LEU A 26 3.75 10.65 21.85
CA LEU A 26 2.47 11.11 21.29
C LEU A 26 2.64 11.36 19.79
N PHE A 27 1.75 10.81 19.00
CA PHE A 27 1.81 10.87 17.54
C PHE A 27 0.81 11.88 16.97
N ASP A 28 1.24 12.56 15.93
CA ASP A 28 0.42 13.37 15.04
C ASP A 28 0.65 12.84 13.62
N LEU A 29 -0.36 12.17 13.06
CA LEU A 29 -0.20 11.44 11.81
C LEU A 29 -0.79 12.22 10.64
N LYS A 30 0.02 12.45 9.63
CA LYS A 30 -0.41 12.90 8.32
C LYS A 30 -0.56 11.69 7.42
N VAL A 31 -1.82 11.38 7.09
CA VAL A 31 -2.11 10.30 6.15
C VAL A 31 -1.98 10.85 4.75
N ASP A 32 -1.09 10.27 3.95
CA ASP A 32 -0.71 10.84 2.67
C ASP A 32 -0.70 9.84 1.51
N ASP A 33 -0.89 10.43 0.32
CA ASP A 33 -0.39 9.98 -0.97
C ASP A 33 1.15 10.03 -0.97
N GLN A 34 1.78 8.99 -1.45
CA GLN A 34 3.24 8.74 -1.41
C GLN A 34 4.13 9.86 -1.98
N ASP A 35 3.57 10.82 -2.73
CA ASP A 35 4.34 11.91 -3.34
C ASP A 35 4.54 13.13 -2.43
N THR A 36 3.71 13.30 -1.41
CA THR A 36 3.72 14.50 -0.54
C THR A 36 4.64 14.32 0.67
N ALA A 37 4.89 13.08 1.09
CA ALA A 37 5.74 12.76 2.24
C ALA A 37 7.16 13.34 2.11
N ASP A 38 7.76 13.27 0.90
CA ASP A 38 9.08 13.84 0.62
C ASP A 38 9.13 15.36 0.81
N GLU A 39 8.07 16.07 0.39
CA GLU A 39 7.98 17.51 0.57
C GLU A 39 7.83 17.90 2.05
N TRP A 40 7.08 17.11 2.81
CA TRP A 40 6.92 17.32 4.24
C TRP A 40 8.22 17.06 5.00
N LEU A 41 8.97 16.02 4.63
CA LEU A 41 10.29 15.75 5.18
C LEU A 41 11.28 16.89 4.89
N LYS A 42 11.34 17.35 3.64
CA LYS A 42 12.22 18.47 3.22
C LYS A 42 11.94 19.77 3.98
N ARG A 43 10.67 20.05 4.27
CA ARG A 43 10.23 21.25 4.99
C ARG A 43 10.28 21.10 6.50
N GLY A 44 10.63 19.91 7.02
CA GLY A 44 10.55 19.61 8.44
C GLY A 44 9.12 19.58 9.01
N ALA A 45 8.11 19.47 8.15
CA ALA A 45 6.71 19.37 8.55
C ALA A 45 6.37 18.01 9.17
N VAL A 46 7.19 16.98 8.89
CA VAL A 46 7.19 15.69 9.57
C VAL A 46 8.62 15.30 9.93
N SER A 47 8.77 14.56 11.02
CA SER A 47 10.07 14.09 11.51
C SER A 47 10.53 12.83 10.81
N ALA A 48 9.58 12.00 10.36
CA ALA A 48 9.83 10.78 9.62
C ALA A 48 8.60 10.38 8.79
N ALA A 49 8.78 9.45 7.85
CA ALA A 49 7.73 8.98 6.97
C ALA A 49 7.88 7.51 6.58
N VAL A 50 6.76 6.83 6.31
CA VAL A 50 6.71 5.58 5.56
C VAL A 50 6.40 5.91 4.11
N THR A 51 7.28 5.51 3.18
CA THR A 51 7.18 5.83 1.75
C THR A 51 7.20 4.57 0.89
N GLY A 52 6.64 4.63 -0.31
CA GLY A 52 6.59 3.52 -1.28
C GLY A 52 7.75 3.52 -2.28
N HIS A 53 8.78 4.34 -2.09
CA HIS A 53 9.91 4.45 -3.01
C HIS A 53 11.24 4.60 -2.27
N ALA A 54 12.33 4.18 -2.94
CA ALA A 54 13.70 4.21 -2.39
C ALA A 54 14.40 5.58 -2.54
N ARG A 55 13.71 6.61 -3.05
CA ARG A 55 14.28 7.94 -3.17
C ARG A 55 14.35 8.60 -1.79
N THR A 56 15.55 8.92 -1.34
CA THR A 56 15.79 9.52 -0.03
C THR A 56 15.65 11.05 -0.10
N ALA A 57 14.83 11.62 0.77
CA ALA A 57 14.74 13.07 0.93
C ALA A 57 16.07 13.64 1.46
N PRO A 58 16.50 14.85 1.01
CA PRO A 58 17.72 15.46 1.52
C PRO A 58 17.71 15.58 3.05
N GLY A 59 18.83 15.24 3.71
CA GLY A 59 18.95 15.27 5.16
C GLY A 59 18.26 14.15 5.92
N CYS A 60 17.77 13.13 5.21
CA CYS A 60 17.16 11.95 5.81
C CYS A 60 18.02 10.70 5.63
N ASP A 61 17.78 9.72 6.49
CA ASP A 61 18.22 8.33 6.32
C ASP A 61 17.04 7.47 5.87
N LEU A 62 17.33 6.40 5.11
CA LEU A 62 16.35 5.50 4.52
C LEU A 62 16.61 4.07 4.94
N PHE A 63 15.56 3.39 5.42
CA PHE A 63 15.60 1.99 5.83
C PHE A 63 14.53 1.19 5.04
N PRO A 64 14.90 0.11 4.36
CA PRO A 64 13.92 -0.76 3.73
C PRO A 64 13.11 -1.50 4.81
N LEU A 65 11.78 -1.51 4.67
CA LEU A 65 10.86 -2.18 5.59
C LEU A 65 10.42 -3.55 5.11
N GLY A 66 10.41 -3.76 3.81
CA GLY A 66 9.80 -4.91 3.15
C GLY A 66 8.75 -4.47 2.15
N ALA A 67 7.83 -5.37 1.80
CA ALA A 67 6.77 -5.08 0.84
C ALA A 67 5.39 -5.45 1.39
N MET A 68 4.42 -4.60 1.12
CA MET A 68 3.00 -4.87 1.37
C MET A 68 2.41 -5.56 0.15
N ARG A 69 1.78 -6.71 0.35
CA ARG A 69 1.13 -7.45 -0.72
C ARG A 69 -0.30 -7.01 -0.91
N TYR A 70 -0.67 -6.77 -2.16
CA TYR A 70 -2.02 -6.44 -2.60
C TYR A 70 -2.57 -7.53 -3.52
N ILE A 71 -3.88 -7.74 -3.42
CA ILE A 71 -4.66 -8.66 -4.27
C ILE A 71 -5.82 -7.90 -4.89
N ALA A 72 -6.03 -8.08 -6.19
CA ALA A 72 -7.23 -7.59 -6.87
C ALA A 72 -8.42 -8.44 -6.43
N THR A 73 -9.42 -7.81 -5.80
CA THR A 73 -10.57 -8.52 -5.21
C THR A 73 -11.88 -7.88 -5.58
N ALA A 74 -12.93 -8.70 -5.63
CA ALA A 74 -14.31 -8.30 -5.76
C ALA A 74 -15.22 -9.27 -5.01
N SER A 75 -16.49 -8.90 -4.79
CA SER A 75 -17.50 -9.84 -4.27
C SER A 75 -17.82 -10.95 -5.28
N PRO A 76 -18.31 -12.12 -4.82
CA PRO A 76 -18.71 -13.20 -5.72
C PRO A 76 -19.75 -12.79 -6.77
N GLU A 77 -20.69 -11.92 -6.38
CA GLU A 77 -21.71 -11.43 -7.31
C GLU A 77 -21.12 -10.51 -8.38
N PHE A 78 -20.17 -9.64 -7.99
CA PHE A 78 -19.46 -8.80 -8.92
C PHE A 78 -18.62 -9.63 -9.90
N MET A 79 -17.98 -10.70 -9.42
CA MET A 79 -17.24 -11.65 -10.27
C MET A 79 -18.15 -12.31 -11.31
N LYS A 80 -19.33 -12.78 -10.91
CA LYS A 80 -20.32 -13.36 -11.85
C LYS A 80 -20.78 -12.37 -12.90
N LYS A 81 -20.97 -11.12 -12.51
CA LYS A 81 -21.49 -10.06 -13.39
C LYS A 81 -20.47 -9.61 -14.43
N TYR A 82 -19.23 -9.39 -14.03
CA TYR A 82 -18.23 -8.76 -14.88
C TYR A 82 -17.10 -9.67 -15.33
N PHE A 83 -16.79 -10.70 -14.55
CA PHE A 83 -15.61 -11.55 -14.75
C PHE A 83 -15.93 -13.04 -14.90
N ALA A 84 -17.08 -13.35 -15.48
CA ALA A 84 -17.49 -14.74 -15.70
C ALA A 84 -16.45 -15.55 -16.53
N ASN A 85 -15.74 -14.88 -17.43
CA ASN A 85 -14.67 -15.46 -18.26
C ASN A 85 -13.26 -15.03 -17.81
N GLY A 86 -13.12 -14.61 -16.55
CA GLY A 86 -11.87 -14.08 -15.99
C GLY A 86 -11.65 -12.59 -16.26
N PRO A 87 -10.54 -12.02 -15.75
CA PRO A 87 -10.23 -10.59 -15.86
C PRO A 87 -9.59 -10.27 -17.23
N THR A 88 -10.32 -10.46 -18.31
CA THR A 88 -9.87 -10.07 -19.66
C THR A 88 -9.78 -8.56 -19.79
N ALA A 89 -9.07 -8.06 -20.81
CA ALA A 89 -8.95 -6.62 -21.06
C ALA A 89 -10.32 -5.95 -21.26
N GLU A 90 -11.22 -6.64 -21.97
CA GLU A 90 -12.59 -6.18 -22.24
C GLU A 90 -13.42 -6.12 -20.95
N ALA A 91 -13.34 -7.16 -20.12
CA ALA A 91 -14.04 -7.22 -18.84
C ALA A 91 -13.54 -6.12 -17.88
N LEU A 92 -12.22 -5.96 -17.76
CA LEU A 92 -11.60 -4.93 -16.94
C LEU A 92 -11.92 -3.52 -17.41
N ALA A 93 -12.01 -3.27 -18.72
CA ALA A 93 -12.39 -1.98 -19.27
C ALA A 93 -13.85 -1.59 -18.96
N ALA A 94 -14.75 -2.59 -18.80
CA ALA A 94 -16.16 -2.39 -18.53
C ALA A 94 -16.52 -2.37 -17.03
N ALA A 95 -15.75 -3.10 -16.20
CA ALA A 95 -16.05 -3.26 -14.78
C ALA A 95 -15.67 -2.02 -13.98
N PRO A 96 -16.57 -1.46 -13.14
CA PRO A 96 -16.21 -0.38 -12.23
C PRO A 96 -15.06 -0.78 -11.30
N MET A 97 -14.08 0.11 -11.13
CA MET A 97 -12.96 -0.10 -10.22
C MET A 97 -12.95 0.91 -9.09
N LEU A 98 -12.28 0.58 -8.00
CA LEU A 98 -11.96 1.48 -6.91
C LEU A 98 -10.54 2.04 -7.12
N THR A 99 -10.35 3.30 -6.76
CA THR A 99 -9.04 3.90 -6.59
C THR A 99 -9.07 4.82 -5.38
N PHE A 100 -7.94 4.93 -4.69
CA PHE A 100 -7.88 5.71 -3.45
C PHE A 100 -7.94 7.21 -3.73
N THR A 101 -7.11 7.67 -4.67
CA THR A 101 -7.06 9.04 -5.16
C THR A 101 -6.83 9.06 -6.68
N PRO A 102 -6.98 10.21 -7.35
CA PRO A 102 -6.65 10.31 -8.78
C PRO A 102 -5.19 10.00 -9.13
N LYS A 103 -4.28 10.06 -8.14
CA LYS A 103 -2.86 9.74 -8.30
C LYS A 103 -2.52 8.27 -8.06
N ASP A 104 -3.42 7.52 -7.42
CA ASP A 104 -3.24 6.10 -7.17
C ASP A 104 -3.18 5.33 -8.50
N LYS A 105 -2.06 4.65 -8.74
CA LYS A 105 -1.79 3.91 -9.98
C LYS A 105 -1.79 2.40 -9.80
N LEU A 106 -2.11 1.90 -8.60
CA LEU A 106 -1.94 0.49 -8.28
C LEU A 106 -2.82 -0.40 -9.19
N GLN A 107 -4.10 -0.06 -9.34
CA GLN A 107 -5.04 -0.78 -10.20
C GLN A 107 -4.64 -0.71 -11.68
N SER A 108 -4.24 0.46 -12.16
CA SER A 108 -3.81 0.63 -13.56
C SER A 108 -2.50 -0.11 -13.86
N GLN A 109 -1.57 -0.16 -12.92
CA GLN A 109 -0.36 -0.97 -13.03
C GLN A 109 -0.68 -2.45 -13.07
N TRP A 110 -1.57 -2.92 -12.19
CA TRP A 110 -2.01 -4.31 -12.17
C TRP A 110 -2.70 -4.72 -13.48
N MET A 111 -3.64 -3.90 -13.98
CA MET A 111 -4.30 -4.15 -15.26
C MET A 111 -3.30 -4.24 -16.41
N LYS A 112 -2.33 -3.31 -16.47
CA LYS A 112 -1.28 -3.32 -17.49
C LYS A 112 -0.39 -4.57 -17.38
N GLN A 113 -0.04 -4.98 -16.17
CA GLN A 113 0.76 -6.18 -15.93
C GLN A 113 0.02 -7.45 -16.36
N THR A 114 -1.28 -7.54 -16.07
CA THR A 114 -2.11 -8.70 -16.34
C THR A 114 -2.52 -8.82 -17.81
N THR A 115 -2.85 -7.69 -18.45
CA THR A 115 -3.40 -7.69 -19.84
C THR A 115 -2.44 -7.17 -20.90
N GLY A 116 -1.32 -6.55 -20.51
CA GLY A 116 -0.42 -5.85 -21.42
C GLY A 116 -0.97 -4.51 -21.95
N LYS A 117 -2.19 -4.10 -21.58
CA LYS A 117 -2.90 -2.93 -22.11
C LYS A 117 -3.07 -1.84 -21.05
N VAL A 118 -3.11 -0.58 -21.50
CA VAL A 118 -3.55 0.55 -20.68
C VAL A 118 -5.06 0.67 -20.82
N LEU A 119 -5.78 0.55 -19.71
CA LEU A 119 -7.25 0.56 -19.65
C LEU A 119 -7.74 1.73 -18.80
N HIS A 120 -8.93 2.23 -19.10
CA HIS A 120 -9.58 3.34 -18.40
C HIS A 120 -11.02 2.97 -18.01
N PRO A 121 -11.23 2.05 -17.06
CA PRO A 121 -12.56 1.65 -16.64
C PRO A 121 -13.28 2.78 -15.90
N PRO A 122 -14.62 2.68 -15.73
CA PRO A 122 -15.35 3.49 -14.76
C PRO A 122 -14.71 3.39 -13.38
N CYS A 123 -14.58 4.49 -12.64
CA CYS A 123 -13.82 4.53 -11.42
C CYS A 123 -14.55 5.26 -10.29
N HIS A 124 -14.58 4.65 -9.11
CA HIS A 124 -14.95 5.30 -7.86
C HIS A 124 -13.70 5.75 -7.11
N LEU A 125 -13.69 7.01 -6.68
CA LEU A 125 -12.66 7.56 -5.79
C LEU A 125 -13.08 7.32 -4.33
N MET A 126 -12.29 6.52 -3.59
CA MET A 126 -12.63 6.09 -2.22
C MET A 126 -11.42 6.27 -1.29
N PRO A 127 -11.21 7.47 -0.72
CA PRO A 127 -10.00 7.80 0.05
C PRO A 127 -10.07 7.30 1.51
N SER A 128 -10.41 6.04 1.69
CA SER A 128 -10.45 5.36 2.99
C SER A 128 -10.24 3.87 2.79
N THR A 129 -9.22 3.30 3.41
CA THR A 129 -8.87 1.87 3.28
C THR A 129 -10.04 0.95 3.68
N HIS A 130 -10.75 1.27 4.77
CA HIS A 130 -11.90 0.47 5.21
C HIS A 130 -13.11 0.64 4.30
N ALA A 131 -13.46 1.86 3.89
CA ALA A 131 -14.56 2.10 2.95
C ALA A 131 -14.26 1.46 1.58
N PHE A 132 -13.01 1.42 1.16
CA PHE A 132 -12.55 0.74 -0.05
C PHE A 132 -12.82 -0.77 0.02
N LEU A 133 -12.48 -1.38 1.15
CA LEU A 133 -12.77 -2.80 1.42
C LEU A 133 -14.29 -3.06 1.46
N ASP A 134 -15.05 -2.23 2.18
CA ASP A 134 -16.50 -2.36 2.29
C ASP A 134 -17.18 -2.25 0.92
N ALA A 135 -16.72 -1.32 0.08
CA ALA A 135 -17.22 -1.16 -1.29
C ALA A 135 -17.00 -2.42 -2.14
N ALA A 136 -15.85 -3.07 -2.00
CA ALA A 136 -15.57 -4.35 -2.68
C ALA A 136 -16.46 -5.47 -2.14
N LEU A 137 -16.64 -5.59 -0.82
CA LEU A 137 -17.50 -6.58 -0.16
C LEU A 137 -18.97 -6.44 -0.58
N LEU A 138 -19.45 -5.21 -0.69
CA LEU A 138 -20.84 -4.91 -1.10
C LEU A 138 -21.07 -4.99 -2.61
N GLY A 139 -20.04 -5.31 -3.39
CA GLY A 139 -20.16 -5.48 -4.84
C GLY A 139 -20.31 -4.17 -5.62
N LEU A 140 -19.84 -3.04 -5.07
CA LEU A 140 -19.85 -1.77 -5.78
C LEU A 140 -18.84 -1.75 -6.93
N ALA A 141 -17.65 -2.25 -6.68
CA ALA A 141 -16.55 -2.27 -7.63
C ALA A 141 -15.45 -3.27 -7.20
N TRP A 142 -14.49 -3.54 -8.09
CA TRP A 142 -13.28 -4.28 -7.75
C TRP A 142 -12.14 -3.31 -7.40
N GLY A 143 -11.16 -3.79 -6.65
CA GLY A 143 -9.98 -2.98 -6.32
C GLY A 143 -8.83 -3.81 -5.76
N MET A 144 -7.64 -3.17 -5.70
CA MET A 144 -6.46 -3.74 -5.07
C MET A 144 -6.53 -3.50 -3.56
N ASN A 145 -6.68 -4.58 -2.80
CA ASN A 145 -6.74 -4.52 -1.34
C ASN A 145 -5.50 -5.14 -0.70
N PRO A 146 -4.99 -4.60 0.43
CA PRO A 146 -3.94 -5.25 1.19
C PRO A 146 -4.34 -6.67 1.58
N LEU A 147 -3.49 -7.66 1.30
CA LEU A 147 -3.76 -9.06 1.64
C LEU A 147 -4.07 -9.23 3.13
N ALA A 148 -3.41 -8.46 4.00
CA ALA A 148 -3.64 -8.48 5.44
C ALA A 148 -5.10 -8.18 5.83
N LEU A 149 -5.80 -7.34 5.06
CA LEU A 149 -7.21 -7.00 5.30
C LEU A 149 -8.19 -7.99 4.68
N VAL A 150 -7.83 -8.62 3.56
CA VAL A 150 -8.77 -9.45 2.80
C VAL A 150 -8.59 -10.95 2.99
N SER A 151 -7.53 -11.41 3.67
CA SER A 151 -7.22 -12.82 3.81
C SER A 151 -8.37 -13.65 4.40
N GLU A 152 -9.06 -13.17 5.43
CA GLU A 152 -10.20 -13.86 6.03
C GLU A 152 -11.43 -13.81 5.12
N HIS A 153 -11.64 -12.71 4.39
CA HIS A 153 -12.74 -12.60 3.41
C HIS A 153 -12.52 -13.52 2.20
N LEU A 154 -11.26 -13.72 1.78
CA LEU A 154 -10.92 -14.68 0.72
C LEU A 154 -11.14 -16.12 1.18
N LYS A 155 -10.76 -16.46 2.43
CA LYS A 155 -10.98 -17.79 3.00
C LYS A 155 -12.46 -18.11 3.20
N SER A 156 -13.25 -17.15 3.65
CA SER A 156 -14.70 -17.29 3.86
C SER A 156 -15.53 -17.21 2.57
N GLY A 157 -14.92 -16.80 1.45
CA GLY A 157 -15.61 -16.62 0.17
C GLY A 157 -16.42 -15.33 0.07
N ASN A 158 -16.31 -14.40 1.01
CA ASN A 158 -16.96 -13.09 0.95
C ASN A 158 -16.31 -12.18 -0.12
N LEU A 159 -15.04 -12.41 -0.41
CA LEU A 159 -14.31 -11.85 -1.54
C LEU A 159 -13.68 -12.95 -2.37
N VAL A 160 -13.47 -12.66 -3.63
CA VAL A 160 -12.77 -13.54 -4.59
C VAL A 160 -11.63 -12.74 -5.22
N ALA A 161 -10.47 -13.36 -5.37
CA ALA A 161 -9.37 -12.77 -6.13
C ALA A 161 -9.71 -12.81 -7.63
N LEU A 162 -9.52 -11.69 -8.32
CA LEU A 162 -9.68 -11.63 -9.77
C LEU A 162 -8.67 -12.55 -10.46
N ASP A 163 -7.43 -12.54 -9.98
CA ASP A 163 -6.37 -13.48 -10.36
C ASP A 163 -5.47 -13.73 -9.13
N ALA A 164 -5.58 -14.91 -8.56
CA ALA A 164 -4.80 -15.30 -7.38
C ALA A 164 -3.30 -15.47 -7.67
N GLN A 165 -2.90 -15.62 -8.95
CA GLN A 165 -1.50 -15.76 -9.37
C GLN A 165 -0.83 -14.43 -9.69
N ALA A 166 -1.57 -13.33 -9.67
CA ALA A 166 -1.08 -11.99 -9.99
C ALA A 166 -1.18 -11.01 -8.79
N PRO A 167 -0.57 -11.32 -7.62
CA PRO A 167 -0.46 -10.34 -6.54
C PRO A 167 0.52 -9.23 -6.92
N MET A 168 0.39 -8.06 -6.27
CA MET A 168 1.38 -7.00 -6.35
C MET A 168 2.02 -6.75 -5.00
N ASP A 169 3.35 -6.70 -4.99
CA ASP A 169 4.14 -6.36 -3.81
C ASP A 169 4.65 -4.92 -3.93
N VAL A 170 4.18 -4.04 -3.06
CA VAL A 170 4.58 -2.63 -3.00
C VAL A 170 5.67 -2.47 -1.95
N PRO A 171 6.91 -2.10 -2.32
CA PRO A 171 7.97 -1.90 -1.36
C PRO A 171 7.69 -0.71 -0.46
N LEU A 172 8.06 -0.82 0.82
CA LEU A 172 7.93 0.25 1.79
C LEU A 172 9.29 0.56 2.41
N TYR A 173 9.47 1.84 2.76
CA TYR A 173 10.69 2.38 3.34
C TYR A 173 10.36 3.30 4.51
N TRP A 174 11.18 3.27 5.54
CA TRP A 174 11.18 4.24 6.61
C TRP A 174 12.21 5.32 6.31
N GLN A 175 11.78 6.56 6.19
CA GLN A 175 12.64 7.72 6.07
C GLN A 175 12.59 8.55 7.34
N ILE A 176 13.74 8.93 7.86
CA ILE A 176 13.83 9.73 9.09
C ILE A 176 14.82 10.88 8.92
N SER A 177 14.43 12.06 9.36
CA SER A 177 15.34 13.20 9.45
C SER A 177 16.53 12.87 10.35
N ARG A 178 17.75 13.08 9.86
CA ARG A 178 18.99 12.83 10.63
C ARG A 178 19.04 13.60 11.92
N VAL A 179 18.49 14.81 11.94
CA VAL A 179 18.42 15.64 13.15
C VAL A 179 17.54 14.97 14.21
N MET A 180 16.46 14.31 13.81
CA MET A 180 15.52 13.64 14.71
C MET A 180 15.89 12.19 15.01
N ALA A 181 16.79 11.59 14.26
CA ALA A 181 17.12 10.17 14.34
C ALA A 181 17.54 9.71 15.76
N PRO A 182 18.39 10.45 16.53
CA PRO A 182 18.70 10.04 17.89
C PRO A 182 17.49 10.00 18.82
N ALA A 183 16.64 11.01 18.77
CA ALA A 183 15.43 11.09 19.60
C ALA A 183 14.37 10.05 19.23
N LEU A 184 14.33 9.62 17.95
CA LEU A 184 13.38 8.65 17.43
C LEU A 184 13.97 7.24 17.28
N ALA A 185 15.14 6.96 17.85
CA ALA A 185 15.76 5.63 17.76
C ALA A 185 14.86 4.50 18.34
N PRO A 186 14.13 4.68 19.46
CA PRO A 186 13.20 3.66 19.94
C PRO A 186 12.07 3.39 18.95
N LEU A 187 11.46 4.43 18.38
CA LEU A 187 10.42 4.31 17.37
C LEU A 187 10.94 3.61 16.10
N THR A 188 12.13 4.00 15.62
CA THR A 188 12.74 3.36 14.44
C THR A 188 12.93 1.86 14.66
N ARG A 189 13.40 1.42 15.84
CA ARG A 189 13.52 0.00 16.17
C ARG A 189 12.16 -0.70 16.18
N ALA A 190 11.15 -0.11 16.82
CA ALA A 190 9.80 -0.66 16.85
C ALA A 190 9.23 -0.83 15.44
N ILE A 191 9.35 0.18 14.57
CA ILE A 191 8.90 0.13 13.18
C ILE A 191 9.62 -0.96 12.39
N LEU A 192 10.95 -1.08 12.49
CA LEU A 192 11.71 -2.12 11.80
C LEU A 192 11.33 -3.52 12.26
N THR A 193 11.15 -3.72 13.56
CA THR A 193 10.74 -5.00 14.15
C THR A 193 9.33 -5.39 13.70
N THR A 194 8.39 -4.45 13.77
CA THR A 194 6.99 -4.69 13.38
C THR A 194 6.87 -4.94 11.87
N ALA A 195 7.60 -4.17 11.06
CA ALA A 195 7.64 -4.39 9.62
C ALA A 195 8.17 -5.78 9.26
N ALA A 196 9.25 -6.23 9.91
CA ALA A 196 9.81 -7.57 9.68
C ALA A 196 8.83 -8.69 10.03
N ALA A 197 7.92 -8.47 11.00
CA ALA A 197 6.90 -9.45 11.40
C ALA A 197 5.68 -9.49 10.47
N HIS A 198 5.37 -8.40 9.78
CA HIS A 198 4.10 -8.25 9.05
C HIS A 198 4.27 -8.09 7.54
N LEU A 199 5.39 -7.55 7.08
CA LEU A 199 5.65 -7.33 5.66
C LEU A 199 6.43 -8.50 5.06
N ARG A 200 6.32 -8.65 3.75
CA ARG A 200 7.17 -9.59 3.04
C ARG A 200 8.61 -9.07 3.04
N PRO A 201 9.62 -9.98 3.05
CA PRO A 201 11.02 -9.55 2.96
C PRO A 201 11.23 -8.60 1.76
N PRO A 202 12.14 -7.63 1.86
CA PRO A 202 12.49 -6.78 0.72
C PRO A 202 12.87 -7.65 -0.47
N LEU A 203 12.36 -7.32 -1.65
CA LEU A 203 12.78 -7.98 -2.88
C LEU A 203 14.30 -7.82 -3.01
N ALA A 204 15.03 -8.92 -3.14
CA ALA A 204 16.46 -8.89 -3.44
C ALA A 204 16.64 -7.98 -4.68
N LYS A 205 17.56 -7.01 -4.60
CA LYS A 205 17.91 -6.20 -5.78
C LYS A 205 18.29 -7.21 -6.87
N SER A 206 17.48 -7.27 -7.93
CA SER A 206 17.88 -8.01 -9.12
C SER A 206 19.22 -7.44 -9.54
N SER A 207 20.24 -8.29 -9.58
CA SER A 207 21.57 -7.98 -10.07
C SER A 207 21.49 -7.71 -11.58
N GLN A 208 20.96 -6.54 -11.96
CA GLN A 208 21.14 -5.97 -13.28
C GLN A 208 22.31 -5.00 -13.19
N ASN A 209 23.46 -5.49 -13.51
CA ASN A 209 24.50 -4.98 -14.38
C ASN A 209 25.87 -5.49 -13.95
N ARG A 210 26.23 -6.65 -14.46
CA ARG A 210 27.61 -6.91 -14.90
C ARG A 210 27.50 -7.46 -16.31
N HIS A 211 27.50 -6.57 -17.28
CA HIS A 211 28.18 -6.85 -18.55
C HIS A 211 28.76 -5.53 -19.03
N ILE A 212 30.03 -5.59 -19.14
CA ILE A 212 31.06 -4.71 -19.68
C ILE A 212 30.65 -4.15 -21.02
#